data_a9390a752a667f124cb3f73c36c05f06
#
_entry.id   a9390a752a667f124cb3f73c36c05f06
#
_cell.length_a   1.000
_cell.length_b   1.000
_cell.length_c   1.000
_cell.angle_alpha   90.00
_cell.angle_beta   90.00
_cell.angle_gamma   90.00
#
_symmetry.space_group_name_H-M   'P 1'
#
loop_
_entity.id
_entity.type
_entity.pdbx_description
1 polymer ?
#
loop_
_entity_poly.entity_id
_entity_poly.type
_entity_poly.pdbx_seq_one_letter_code
_entity_poly.pdbx_strand_id
1 'polypeptide(L)'
;MDIKIFDIVDWNGFRGRVMRKSKRLDHLNYISTSSCGVVDVYHTELVESVTIPTFAIGDIVKVLPIPREEKINYPLGWMIGMTEFVNQQDAVHRVTDVNEQTPYGKPSYQLDNAFWFCPYHLEKLPKYDMI
;
A
#
# COMPACT_ATOMS: atom_id res chain seq x y z
N MET A 1 5.94 15.09 -14.78
CA MET A 1 5.14 14.78 -13.57
C MET A 1 5.61 13.44 -13.01
N ASP A 2 5.90 13.41 -11.73
CA ASP A 2 6.54 12.26 -11.09
C ASP A 2 5.50 11.46 -10.30
N ILE A 3 5.01 10.39 -10.93
CA ILE A 3 4.02 9.50 -10.32
C ILE A 3 4.76 8.42 -9.55
N LYS A 4 4.40 8.26 -8.27
CA LYS A 4 5.04 7.32 -7.34
C LYS A 4 4.11 6.18 -7.00
N ILE A 5 4.69 5.08 -6.49
CA ILE A 5 3.89 3.97 -5.98
C ILE A 5 2.89 4.47 -4.93
N PHE A 6 1.68 3.95 -4.97
CA PHE A 6 0.55 4.28 -4.09
C PHE A 6 -0.09 5.65 -4.31
N ASP A 7 0.38 6.46 -5.27
CA ASP A 7 -0.32 7.68 -5.66
C ASP A 7 -1.70 7.36 -6.24
N ILE A 8 -2.62 8.30 -6.10
CA ILE A 8 -3.93 8.23 -6.76
C ILE A 8 -3.82 8.94 -8.09
N VAL A 9 -4.24 8.27 -9.15
CA VAL A 9 -4.16 8.77 -10.52
C VAL A 9 -5.49 8.62 -11.25
N ASP A 10 -5.64 9.38 -12.34
CA ASP A 10 -6.79 9.30 -13.25
C ASP A 10 -6.28 8.97 -14.65
N TRP A 11 -6.92 8.00 -15.28
CA TRP A 11 -6.67 7.62 -16.67
C TRP A 11 -8.01 7.52 -17.39
N ASN A 12 -8.29 8.45 -18.31
CA ASN A 12 -9.56 8.52 -19.06
C ASN A 12 -10.80 8.45 -18.17
N GLY A 13 -10.79 9.13 -17.04
CA GLY A 13 -11.92 9.13 -16.12
C GLY A 13 -11.94 7.97 -15.12
N PHE A 14 -11.01 7.03 -15.23
CA PHE A 14 -10.87 5.94 -14.27
C PHE A 14 -9.83 6.31 -13.22
N ARG A 15 -10.29 6.44 -11.99
CA ARG A 15 -9.42 6.79 -10.86
C ARG A 15 -9.01 5.54 -10.11
N GLY A 16 -7.72 5.43 -9.80
CA GLY A 16 -7.20 4.30 -9.06
C GLY A 16 -5.89 4.60 -8.37
N ARG A 17 -5.45 3.67 -7.54
CA ARG A 17 -4.16 3.77 -6.86
C ARG A 17 -3.10 3.04 -7.67
N VAL A 18 -1.90 3.62 -7.73
CA VAL A 18 -0.76 2.95 -8.36
C VAL A 18 -0.29 1.82 -7.45
N MET A 19 -0.48 0.58 -7.89
CA MET A 19 -0.13 -0.61 -7.13
C MET A 19 1.23 -1.19 -7.53
N ARG A 20 1.69 -0.91 -8.73
CA ARG A 20 3.00 -1.36 -9.21
C ARG A 20 3.53 -0.38 -10.25
N LYS A 21 4.86 -0.24 -10.30
CA LYS A 21 5.55 0.44 -11.40
C LYS A 21 6.27 -0.61 -12.20
N SER A 22 6.16 -0.53 -13.54
CA SER A 22 6.82 -1.50 -14.40
C SER A 22 8.34 -1.29 -14.38
N LYS A 23 9.08 -2.34 -14.09
CA LYS A 23 10.55 -2.37 -14.26
C LYS A 23 10.93 -2.99 -15.59
N ARG A 24 9.96 -3.52 -16.32
CA ARG A 24 10.21 -4.34 -17.50
C ARG A 24 10.68 -3.53 -18.70
N LEU A 25 10.33 -2.26 -18.71
CA LEU A 25 10.61 -1.36 -19.82
C LEU A 25 11.15 -0.05 -19.25
N ASP A 26 12.46 0.01 -19.04
CA ASP A 26 13.12 1.14 -18.39
C ASP A 26 12.88 2.47 -19.12
N HIS A 27 12.55 2.41 -20.40
CA HIS A 27 12.29 3.56 -21.25
C HIS A 27 10.79 3.86 -21.43
N LEU A 28 9.91 3.01 -20.91
CA LEU A 28 8.45 3.19 -20.98
C LEU A 28 7.89 3.28 -19.58
N ASN A 29 7.15 4.32 -19.34
CA ASN A 29 6.59 4.60 -18.03
C ASN A 29 5.19 3.99 -17.91
N TYR A 30 5.14 2.70 -17.63
CA TYR A 30 3.90 2.01 -17.34
C TYR A 30 3.71 1.82 -15.85
N ILE A 31 2.48 1.97 -15.41
CA ILE A 31 2.08 1.72 -14.04
C ILE A 31 0.89 0.76 -14.04
N SER A 32 0.80 -0.07 -13.03
CA SER A 32 -0.37 -0.90 -12.79
C SER A 32 -1.25 -0.22 -11.76
N THR A 33 -2.51 0.01 -12.11
CA THR A 33 -3.47 0.67 -11.22
C THR A 33 -4.47 -0.32 -10.65
N SER A 34 -5.13 0.06 -9.57
CA SER A 34 -6.16 -0.75 -8.93
C SER A 34 -7.48 -0.80 -9.70
N SER A 35 -7.69 0.11 -10.65
CA SER A 35 -8.98 0.25 -11.34
C SER A 35 -8.95 -0.05 -12.82
N CYS A 36 -7.89 0.29 -13.53
CA CYS A 36 -7.83 0.15 -14.99
C CYS A 36 -6.66 -0.67 -15.50
N GLY A 37 -5.97 -1.38 -14.60
CA GLY A 37 -4.86 -2.25 -14.98
C GLY A 37 -3.61 -1.47 -15.33
N VAL A 38 -2.87 -1.95 -16.34
CA VAL A 38 -1.61 -1.33 -16.76
C VAL A 38 -1.91 -0.18 -17.71
N VAL A 39 -1.44 1.00 -17.38
CA VAL A 39 -1.66 2.23 -18.17
C VAL A 39 -0.34 2.97 -18.37
N ASP A 40 -0.31 3.78 -19.42
CA ASP A 40 0.83 4.63 -19.76
C ASP A 40 0.79 5.90 -18.91
N VAL A 41 1.89 6.18 -18.23
CA VAL A 41 2.04 7.37 -17.38
C VAL A 41 1.80 8.67 -18.15
N TYR A 42 2.20 8.74 -19.43
CA TYR A 42 2.02 9.95 -20.23
C TYR A 42 0.56 10.32 -20.44
N HIS A 43 -0.36 9.38 -20.32
CA HIS A 43 -1.80 9.61 -20.48
C HIS A 43 -2.53 9.59 -19.13
N THR A 44 -1.78 9.65 -18.04
CA THR A 44 -2.29 9.54 -16.69
C THR A 44 -2.04 10.84 -15.93
N GLU A 45 -3.06 11.30 -15.19
CA GLU A 45 -2.96 12.51 -14.38
C GLU A 45 -2.83 12.15 -12.91
N LEU A 46 -1.92 12.84 -12.21
CA LEU A 46 -1.79 12.71 -10.77
C LEU A 46 -2.96 13.42 -10.09
N VAL A 47 -3.70 12.71 -9.25
CA VAL A 47 -4.82 13.26 -8.48
C VAL A 47 -4.37 13.58 -7.06
N GLU A 48 -3.70 12.64 -6.41
CA GLU A 48 -3.26 12.80 -5.03
C GLU A 48 -1.94 12.06 -4.82
N SER A 49 -0.95 12.78 -4.30
CA SER A 49 0.33 12.17 -3.92
C SER A 49 0.25 11.77 -2.45
N VAL A 50 0.61 10.51 -2.17
CA VAL A 50 0.52 9.95 -0.84
C VAL A 50 1.89 9.98 -0.19
N THR A 51 1.96 10.50 1.04
CA THR A 51 3.16 10.39 1.86
C THR A 51 3.19 8.99 2.48
N ILE A 52 4.23 8.24 2.15
CA ILE A 52 4.37 6.87 2.67
C ILE A 52 5.02 6.93 4.04
N PRO A 53 4.32 6.49 5.10
CA PRO A 53 4.90 6.49 6.43
C PRO A 53 5.94 5.39 6.61
N THR A 54 6.83 5.57 7.57
CA THR A 54 7.79 4.56 7.97
C THR A 54 7.54 4.16 9.41
N PHE A 55 7.79 2.89 9.73
CA PHE A 55 7.56 2.35 11.05
C PHE A 55 8.78 1.59 11.53
N ALA A 56 8.90 1.43 12.85
CA ALA A 56 9.93 0.62 13.48
C ALA A 56 9.30 -0.59 14.17
N ILE A 57 10.09 -1.63 14.38
CA ILE A 57 9.65 -2.79 15.16
C ILE A 57 9.23 -2.29 16.55
N GLY A 58 8.06 -2.73 17.00
CA GLY A 58 7.48 -2.30 18.26
C GLY A 58 6.45 -1.19 18.13
N ASP A 59 6.39 -0.50 17.01
CA ASP A 59 5.36 0.53 16.78
C ASP A 59 3.98 -0.12 16.77
N ILE A 60 3.02 0.62 17.30
CA ILE A 60 1.61 0.22 17.27
C ILE A 60 0.93 0.95 16.13
N VAL A 61 0.24 0.20 15.30
CA VAL A 61 -0.40 0.73 14.11
C VAL A 61 -1.85 0.25 14.01
N LYS A 62 -2.64 1.04 13.29
CA LYS A 62 -3.98 0.69 12.89
C LYS A 62 -3.99 0.44 11.39
N VAL A 63 -4.69 -0.60 10.95
CA VAL A 63 -4.86 -0.88 9.53
C VAL A 63 -6.11 -0.14 9.05
N LEU A 64 -5.91 0.79 8.12
CA LEU A 64 -7.02 1.55 7.54
C LEU A 64 -7.74 0.69 6.49
N PRO A 65 -9.05 0.88 6.31
CA PRO A 65 -9.80 0.13 5.29
C PRO A 65 -9.25 0.39 3.89
N ILE A 66 -9.22 -0.64 3.05
CA ILE A 66 -8.85 -0.50 1.65
C ILE A 66 -9.94 -1.06 0.76
N PRO A 67 -10.16 -0.46 -0.43
CA PRO A 67 -11.15 -0.97 -1.38
C PRO A 67 -10.78 -2.35 -1.91
N ARG A 68 -11.80 -3.09 -2.37
CA ARG A 68 -11.62 -4.43 -2.91
C ARG A 68 -10.62 -4.48 -4.08
N GLU A 69 -10.66 -3.48 -4.96
CA GLU A 69 -9.75 -3.39 -6.12
C GLU A 69 -8.30 -3.34 -5.69
N GLU A 70 -8.01 -2.68 -4.57
CA GLU A 70 -6.65 -2.59 -4.04
C GLU A 70 -6.21 -3.91 -3.42
N LYS A 71 -7.14 -4.66 -2.83
CA LYS A 71 -6.83 -6.00 -2.30
C LYS A 71 -6.47 -6.97 -3.42
N ILE A 72 -7.23 -6.94 -4.52
CA ILE A 72 -7.00 -7.82 -5.67
C ILE A 72 -5.61 -7.58 -6.28
N ASN A 73 -5.18 -6.33 -6.32
CA ASN A 73 -3.91 -5.93 -6.92
C ASN A 73 -2.81 -5.67 -5.90
N TYR A 74 -2.97 -6.15 -4.68
CA TYR A 74 -2.06 -5.88 -3.58
C TYR A 74 -0.64 -6.39 -3.92
N PRO A 75 0.40 -5.52 -3.83
CA PRO A 75 1.76 -5.90 -4.27
C PRO A 75 2.35 -7.10 -3.56
N LEU A 76 1.98 -7.33 -2.31
CA LEU A 76 2.43 -8.47 -1.50
C LEU A 76 1.50 -9.67 -1.61
N GLY A 77 0.37 -9.53 -2.32
CA GLY A 77 -0.70 -10.50 -2.31
C GLY A 77 -1.60 -10.36 -1.08
N TRP A 78 -2.90 -10.38 -1.29
CA TRP A 78 -3.87 -10.33 -0.19
C TRP A 78 -4.31 -11.75 0.14
N MET A 79 -3.88 -12.25 1.29
CA MET A 79 -4.16 -13.62 1.72
C MET A 79 -5.54 -13.71 2.37
N ILE A 80 -6.12 -14.92 2.36
CA ILE A 80 -7.47 -15.17 2.88
C ILE A 80 -7.65 -14.67 4.31
N GLY A 81 -6.68 -14.93 5.18
CA GLY A 81 -6.76 -14.53 6.58
C GLY A 81 -6.61 -13.04 6.85
N MET A 82 -6.13 -12.26 5.87
CA MET A 82 -5.85 -10.84 6.09
C MET A 82 -7.14 -10.03 6.29
N THR A 83 -8.21 -10.36 5.60
CA THR A 83 -9.49 -9.65 5.75
C THR A 83 -10.03 -9.80 7.17
N GLU A 84 -10.01 -11.01 7.72
CA GLU A 84 -10.43 -11.23 9.11
C GLU A 84 -9.51 -10.53 10.09
N PHE A 85 -8.20 -10.58 9.83
CA PHE A 85 -7.19 -9.95 10.66
C PHE A 85 -7.42 -8.43 10.78
N VAL A 86 -7.70 -7.74 9.66
CA VAL A 86 -7.91 -6.29 9.69
C VAL A 86 -9.29 -5.89 10.17
N ASN A 87 -10.26 -6.79 10.16
CA ASN A 87 -11.63 -6.52 10.61
C ASN A 87 -11.86 -6.89 12.07
N GLN A 88 -10.81 -7.31 12.78
CA GLN A 88 -10.93 -7.60 14.21
C GLN A 88 -11.32 -6.35 14.98
N GLN A 89 -12.18 -6.53 15.97
CA GLN A 89 -12.58 -5.45 16.84
C GLN A 89 -11.35 -4.86 17.56
N ASP A 90 -11.29 -3.54 17.62
CA ASP A 90 -10.15 -2.82 18.19
C ASP A 90 -8.81 -3.12 17.48
N ALA A 91 -8.85 -3.08 16.16
CA ALA A 91 -7.78 -3.51 15.27
C ALA A 91 -6.50 -2.69 15.41
N VAL A 92 -5.85 -2.83 16.55
CA VAL A 92 -4.53 -2.26 16.86
C VAL A 92 -3.53 -3.39 16.80
N HIS A 93 -2.46 -3.19 16.03
CA HIS A 93 -1.47 -4.22 15.78
C HIS A 93 -0.07 -3.69 16.03
N ARG A 94 0.84 -4.60 16.36
CA ARG A 94 2.25 -4.26 16.59
C ARG A 94 3.08 -4.64 15.39
N VAL A 95 3.98 -3.75 14.97
CA VAL A 95 4.99 -4.07 13.97
C VAL A 95 6.00 -5.03 14.58
N THR A 96 6.09 -6.24 14.03
CA THR A 96 6.97 -7.29 14.54
C THR A 96 8.16 -7.57 13.65
N ASP A 97 8.12 -7.13 12.39
CA ASP A 97 9.26 -7.25 11.48
C ASP A 97 9.14 -6.22 10.36
N VAL A 98 10.27 -5.89 9.74
CA VAL A 98 10.37 -4.93 8.63
C VAL A 98 11.16 -5.58 7.51
N ASN A 99 10.61 -5.59 6.29
CA ASN A 99 11.32 -6.06 5.11
C ASN A 99 11.53 -4.88 4.14
N GLU A 100 12.76 -4.47 3.96
CA GLU A 100 13.12 -3.38 3.05
C GLU A 100 13.37 -3.86 1.62
N GLN A 101 13.41 -5.16 1.40
CA GLN A 101 13.68 -5.80 0.11
C GLN A 101 12.37 -6.19 -0.58
N THR A 102 11.54 -5.19 -0.92
CA THR A 102 10.25 -5.45 -1.56
C THR A 102 10.30 -5.15 -3.06
N PRO A 103 9.45 -5.82 -3.86
CA PRO A 103 9.40 -5.55 -5.31
C PRO A 103 8.86 -4.16 -5.66
N TYR A 104 8.21 -3.48 -4.73
CA TYR A 104 7.65 -2.14 -5.00
C TYR A 104 8.51 -0.99 -4.47
N GLY A 105 9.70 -1.27 -3.94
CA GLY A 105 10.68 -0.26 -3.57
C GLY A 105 10.45 0.47 -2.25
N LYS A 106 9.46 0.08 -1.47
CA LYS A 106 9.18 0.62 -0.13
C LYS A 106 9.15 -0.52 0.88
N PRO A 107 9.46 -0.28 2.17
CA PRO A 107 9.39 -1.35 3.16
C PRO A 107 7.99 -1.94 3.29
N SER A 108 7.93 -3.22 3.63
CA SER A 108 6.71 -3.86 4.11
C SER A 108 6.85 -4.18 5.59
N TYR A 109 5.73 -4.32 6.27
CA TYR A 109 5.70 -4.49 7.73
C TYR A 109 4.88 -5.70 8.11
N GLN A 110 5.46 -6.57 8.94
CA GLN A 110 4.74 -7.70 9.51
C GLN A 110 4.04 -7.22 10.77
N LEU A 111 2.77 -7.57 10.91
CA LEU A 111 1.97 -7.21 12.08
C LEU A 111 1.67 -8.48 12.90
N ASP A 112 1.90 -8.42 14.21
CA ASP A 112 1.58 -9.46 15.18
C ASP A 112 2.13 -10.85 14.81
N ASN A 113 3.31 -10.88 14.19
CA ASN A 113 3.93 -12.12 13.67
C ASN A 113 3.02 -12.88 12.69
N ALA A 114 2.08 -12.22 12.05
CA ALA A 114 1.08 -12.86 11.18
C ALA A 114 1.29 -12.50 9.70
N PHE A 115 0.82 -11.34 9.28
CA PHE A 115 0.78 -10.98 7.86
C PHE A 115 1.64 -9.76 7.55
N TRP A 116 2.09 -9.66 6.29
CA TRP A 116 2.86 -8.54 5.78
C TRP A 116 1.96 -7.54 5.07
N PHE A 117 2.15 -6.27 5.37
CA PHE A 117 1.32 -5.18 4.84
C PHE A 117 2.17 -4.08 4.20
N CYS A 118 1.61 -3.48 3.14
CA CYS A 118 2.15 -2.27 2.56
C CYS A 118 1.88 -1.07 3.49
N PRO A 119 2.77 -0.06 3.52
CA PRO A 119 2.65 1.02 4.49
C PRO A 119 1.54 2.03 4.23
N TYR A 120 1.04 2.17 3.00
CA TYR A 120 0.15 3.28 2.64
C TYR A 120 -1.19 3.26 3.39
N HIS A 121 -1.61 2.11 3.91
CA HIS A 121 -2.87 2.00 4.66
C HIS A 121 -2.65 1.63 6.13
N LEU A 122 -1.46 1.93 6.63
CA LEU A 122 -1.15 1.79 8.05
C LEU A 122 -1.02 3.17 8.68
N GLU A 123 -1.55 3.32 9.89
CA GLU A 123 -1.49 4.56 10.64
C GLU A 123 -0.86 4.29 12.00
N LYS A 124 0.21 5.03 12.33
CA LYS A 124 0.87 4.90 13.61
C LYS A 124 0.04 5.58 14.69
N LEU A 125 -0.19 4.87 15.79
CA LEU A 125 -0.88 5.42 16.94
C LEU A 125 0.11 6.09 17.89
N PRO A 126 -0.26 7.23 18.51
CA PRO A 126 0.56 7.86 19.53
C PRO A 126 0.75 6.95 20.72
N LYS A 127 1.93 7.02 21.38
CA LYS A 127 2.26 6.15 22.52
C LYS A 127 1.27 6.25 23.66
N TYR A 128 0.75 7.45 23.91
CA TYR A 128 -0.19 7.65 25.03
C TYR A 128 -1.52 6.95 24.82
N ASP A 129 -1.88 6.59 23.61
CA ASP A 129 -3.10 5.85 23.30
C ASP A 129 -3.01 4.38 23.69
N MET A 130 -1.83 3.95 24.15
CA MET A 130 -1.55 2.56 24.53
C MET A 130 -1.69 2.30 26.03
N ILE A 131 -2.02 3.30 26.78
CA ILE A 131 -2.12 3.20 28.25
C ILE A 131 -3.51 2.72 28.67
#